data_669260e127b1cde153be7783b988287c
#
_entry.id   669260e127b1cde153be7783b988287c
#
_cell.length_a   1.000
_cell.length_b   1.000
_cell.length_c   1.000
_cell.angle_alpha   90.00
_cell.angle_beta   90.00
_cell.angle_gamma   90.00
#
_symmetry.space_group_name_H-M   'P 1'
#
loop_
_entity.id
_entity.type
_entity.pdbx_description
1 polymer ?
#
loop_
_entity_poly.entity_id
_entity_poly.type
_entity_poly.pdbx_seq_one_letter_code
_entity_poly.pdbx_strand_id
1 'polypeptide(L)'
;MLDHVFLTVSDIKRSIAFYEAALAPLGISERFDYDGKNGPPGHPDLKGFGANGRLYLWLREGVADSRAVHIGFVANSRKQVEAAYAAAIDAGGADNGAPAIRRYYDPRYYAGNVLDPDGYSLEFVYKSWQHSEV
;
A
#
# COMPACT_ATOMS: atom_id res chain seq x y z
N MET A 1 -9.76 -14.31 -4.65
CA MET A 1 -9.56 -13.07 -3.85
C MET A 1 -8.49 -13.32 -2.79
N LEU A 2 -7.54 -12.40 -2.65
CA LEU A 2 -6.55 -12.49 -1.59
C LEU A 2 -7.18 -12.08 -0.26
N ASP A 3 -6.83 -12.82 0.81
CA ASP A 3 -7.19 -12.41 2.18
C ASP A 3 -6.16 -11.43 2.73
N HIS A 4 -4.88 -11.79 2.66
CA HIS A 4 -3.81 -10.93 3.17
C HIS A 4 -2.46 -11.30 2.56
N VAL A 5 -1.51 -10.37 2.70
CA VAL A 5 -0.10 -10.57 2.33
C VAL A 5 0.79 -10.05 3.45
N PHE A 6 1.99 -10.62 3.56
CA PHE A 6 3.05 -10.10 4.42
C PHE A 6 4.05 -9.34 3.54
N LEU A 7 4.50 -8.20 4.04
CA LEU A 7 5.56 -7.41 3.43
C LEU A 7 6.70 -7.27 4.43
N THR A 8 7.89 -7.72 4.05
CA THR A 8 9.07 -7.59 4.91
C THR A 8 9.71 -6.21 4.71
N VAL A 9 9.86 -5.47 5.80
CA VAL A 9 10.42 -4.11 5.78
C VAL A 9 11.65 -4.05 6.68
N SER A 10 12.60 -3.18 6.37
CA SER A 10 13.87 -3.13 7.09
C SER A 10 13.82 -2.28 8.37
N ASP A 11 12.88 -1.35 8.46
CA ASP A 11 12.70 -0.48 9.61
C ASP A 11 11.20 -0.35 9.89
N ILE A 12 10.71 -1.11 10.86
CA ILE A 12 9.28 -1.23 11.10
C ILE A 12 8.62 0.11 11.47
N LYS A 13 9.29 0.94 12.28
CA LYS A 13 8.71 2.23 12.70
C LYS A 13 8.58 3.18 11.52
N ARG A 14 9.61 3.24 10.69
CA ARG A 14 9.61 4.06 9.47
C ARG A 14 8.50 3.62 8.52
N SER A 15 8.37 2.32 8.32
CA SER A 15 7.38 1.79 7.39
C SER A 15 5.95 1.97 7.90
N ILE A 16 5.71 1.80 9.22
CA ILE A 16 4.39 2.10 9.80
C ILE A 16 4.00 3.54 9.50
N ALA A 17 4.88 4.50 9.78
CA ALA A 17 4.60 5.91 9.54
C ALA A 17 4.31 6.19 8.06
N PHE A 18 5.09 5.59 7.17
CA PHE A 18 4.89 5.75 5.72
C PHE A 18 3.52 5.20 5.29
N TYR A 19 3.19 3.96 5.63
CA TYR A 19 1.95 3.33 5.18
C TYR A 19 0.72 3.94 5.82
N GLU A 20 0.81 4.39 7.08
CA GLU A 20 -0.28 5.14 7.70
C GLU A 20 -0.61 6.40 6.89
N ALA A 21 0.42 7.16 6.51
CA ALA A 21 0.22 8.40 5.76
C ALA A 21 -0.27 8.14 4.33
N ALA A 22 0.37 7.20 3.64
CA ALA A 22 0.09 6.95 2.23
C ALA A 22 -1.28 6.29 1.98
N LEU A 23 -1.71 5.42 2.90
CA LEU A 23 -2.94 4.65 2.72
C LEU A 23 -4.18 5.35 3.27
N ALA A 24 -4.03 6.32 4.17
CA ALA A 24 -5.17 7.04 4.75
C ALA A 24 -6.06 7.70 3.68
N PRO A 25 -5.53 8.36 2.65
CA PRO A 25 -6.39 8.96 1.62
C PRO A 25 -7.23 7.95 0.84
N LEU A 26 -6.86 6.68 0.86
CA LEU A 26 -7.61 5.60 0.22
C LEU A 26 -8.67 4.98 1.15
N GLY A 27 -8.78 5.48 2.39
CA GLY A 27 -9.68 4.91 3.37
C GLY A 27 -9.13 3.68 4.07
N ILE A 28 -7.86 3.36 3.86
CA ILE A 28 -7.18 2.24 4.53
C ILE A 28 -6.54 2.80 5.80
N SER A 29 -7.33 2.83 6.88
CA SER A 29 -6.91 3.49 8.12
C SER A 29 -7.03 2.61 9.35
N GLU A 30 -7.49 1.36 9.21
CA GLU A 30 -7.53 0.42 10.33
C GLU A 30 -6.15 -0.18 10.53
N ARG A 31 -5.78 -0.33 11.78
CA ARG A 31 -4.48 -0.82 12.22
C ARG A 31 -4.67 -1.89 13.29
N PHE A 32 -3.78 -2.88 13.30
CA PHE A 32 -3.72 -3.87 14.37
C PHE A 32 -2.30 -4.40 14.53
N ASP A 33 -1.85 -4.47 15.78
CA ASP A 33 -0.54 -5.03 16.09
C ASP A 33 -0.73 -6.46 16.61
N TYR A 34 -0.14 -7.42 15.92
CA TYR A 34 -0.18 -8.82 16.33
C TYR A 34 1.15 -9.20 16.99
N ASP A 35 1.08 -9.70 18.22
CA ASP A 35 2.25 -10.19 18.93
C ASP A 35 2.56 -11.62 18.46
N GLY A 36 3.74 -11.82 17.90
CA GLY A 36 4.17 -13.11 17.38
C GLY A 36 4.19 -14.23 18.40
N LYS A 37 4.29 -13.88 19.70
CA LYS A 37 4.23 -14.87 20.79
C LYS A 37 2.89 -15.59 20.88
N ASN A 38 1.84 -15.01 20.34
CA ASN A 38 0.51 -15.60 20.27
C ASN A 38 0.35 -16.58 19.12
N GLY A 39 1.32 -16.64 18.21
CA GLY A 39 1.32 -17.55 17.07
C GLY A 39 2.18 -18.80 17.32
N PRO A 40 2.41 -19.57 16.27
CA PRO A 40 3.29 -20.74 16.36
C PRO A 40 4.74 -20.30 16.65
N PRO A 41 5.59 -21.22 17.12
CA PRO A 41 7.00 -20.91 17.38
C PRO A 41 7.67 -20.27 16.17
N GLY A 42 8.39 -19.16 16.42
CA GLY A 42 9.06 -18.42 15.35
C GLY A 42 8.19 -17.46 14.57
N HIS A 43 6.90 -17.31 14.94
CA HIS A 43 6.02 -16.38 14.28
C HIS A 43 6.47 -14.93 14.53
N PRO A 44 6.55 -14.09 13.48
CA PRO A 44 6.96 -12.69 13.65
C PRO A 44 5.86 -11.83 14.27
N ASP A 45 6.26 -10.71 14.86
CA ASP A 45 5.34 -9.62 15.15
C ASP A 45 4.86 -9.03 13.83
N LEU A 46 3.59 -8.67 13.76
CA LEU A 46 2.98 -8.14 12.55
C LEU A 46 2.28 -6.81 12.84
N LYS A 47 2.37 -5.92 11.86
CA LYS A 47 1.68 -4.62 11.88
C LYS A 47 0.68 -4.61 10.72
N GLY A 48 -0.60 -4.69 11.05
CA GLY A 48 -1.66 -4.83 10.05
C GLY A 48 -2.28 -3.51 9.64
N PHE A 49 -2.68 -3.47 8.38
CA PHE A 49 -3.37 -2.33 7.76
C PHE A 49 -4.57 -2.83 7.00
N GLY A 50 -5.67 -2.11 7.10
CA GLY A 50 -6.87 -2.50 6.37
C GLY A 50 -7.99 -1.48 6.47
N ALA A 51 -9.18 -1.94 6.12
CA ALA A 51 -10.39 -1.13 6.09
C ALA A 51 -11.62 -2.04 6.22
N ASN A 52 -12.71 -1.50 6.72
CA ASN A 52 -14.00 -2.18 6.79
C ASN A 52 -13.93 -3.53 7.54
N GLY A 53 -13.17 -3.56 8.63
CA GLY A 53 -13.03 -4.74 9.46
C GLY A 53 -12.10 -5.82 8.89
N ARG A 54 -11.38 -5.52 7.83
CA ARG A 54 -10.45 -6.46 7.20
C ARG A 54 -9.04 -5.87 7.21
N LEU A 55 -8.09 -6.67 7.68
CA LEU A 55 -6.67 -6.33 7.69
C LEU A 55 -5.98 -7.22 6.67
N TYR A 56 -5.46 -6.65 5.61
CA TYR A 56 -4.94 -7.42 4.48
C TYR A 56 -3.49 -7.13 4.12
N LEU A 57 -2.89 -6.08 4.65
CA LEU A 57 -1.46 -5.82 4.49
C LEU A 57 -0.81 -5.90 5.86
N TRP A 58 0.15 -6.81 6.02
CA TRP A 58 0.85 -7.00 7.28
C TRP A 58 2.34 -6.78 7.09
N LEU A 59 2.90 -5.84 7.83
CA LEU A 59 4.33 -5.59 7.82
C LEU A 59 5.02 -6.45 8.88
N ARG A 60 6.16 -7.03 8.51
CA ARG A 60 7.09 -7.67 9.44
C ARG A 60 8.47 -7.11 9.23
N GLU A 61 9.25 -6.99 10.30
CA GLU A 61 10.62 -6.50 10.19
C GLU A 61 11.56 -7.61 9.75
N GLY A 62 12.49 -7.30 8.85
CA GLY A 62 13.46 -8.25 8.36
C GLY A 62 14.28 -7.67 7.21
N VAL A 63 14.88 -8.55 6.42
CA VAL A 63 15.65 -8.14 5.26
C VAL A 63 14.70 -7.88 4.09
N ALA A 64 14.65 -6.63 3.63
CA ALA A 64 13.81 -6.25 2.50
C ALA A 64 14.50 -6.59 1.17
N ASP A 65 13.70 -6.94 0.17
CA ASP A 65 14.15 -7.08 -1.22
C ASP A 65 13.18 -6.30 -2.09
N SER A 66 13.61 -5.14 -2.56
CA SER A 66 12.75 -4.22 -3.31
C SER A 66 12.20 -4.79 -4.61
N ARG A 67 12.81 -5.86 -5.12
CA ARG A 67 12.37 -6.52 -6.36
C ARG A 67 11.35 -7.62 -6.12
N ALA A 68 11.08 -7.95 -4.84
CA ALA A 68 10.27 -9.12 -4.51
C ALA A 68 8.79 -8.92 -4.82
N VAL A 69 8.28 -7.68 -4.76
CA VAL A 69 6.85 -7.43 -4.89
C VAL A 69 6.57 -6.03 -5.43
N HIS A 70 5.49 -5.95 -6.19
CA HIS A 70 4.83 -4.71 -6.58
C HIS A 70 3.40 -4.79 -6.05
N ILE A 71 2.92 -3.75 -5.37
CA ILE A 71 1.58 -3.76 -4.77
C ILE A 71 0.76 -2.63 -5.35
N GLY A 72 -0.41 -2.97 -5.91
CA GLY A 72 -1.40 -2.02 -6.35
C GLY A 72 -2.51 -1.88 -5.32
N PHE A 73 -2.84 -0.65 -4.96
CA PHE A 73 -3.96 -0.32 -4.07
C PHE A 73 -5.06 0.34 -4.87
N VAL A 74 -6.30 -0.07 -4.62
CA VAL A 74 -7.46 0.50 -5.30
C VAL A 74 -7.74 1.89 -4.75
N ALA A 75 -7.89 2.85 -5.66
CA ALA A 75 -8.45 4.16 -5.35
C ALA A 75 -9.85 4.26 -5.97
N ASN A 76 -10.75 5.00 -5.32
CA ASN A 76 -12.13 5.14 -5.77
C ASN A 76 -12.35 6.37 -6.66
N SER A 77 -11.31 7.17 -6.87
CA SER A 77 -11.36 8.37 -7.73
C SER A 77 -9.95 8.80 -8.09
N ARG A 78 -9.85 9.66 -9.10
CA ARG A 78 -8.56 10.28 -9.45
C ARG A 78 -8.02 11.11 -8.29
N LYS A 79 -8.89 11.80 -7.57
CA LYS A 79 -8.48 12.61 -6.41
C LYS A 79 -7.84 11.76 -5.33
N GLN A 80 -8.35 10.55 -5.09
CA GLN A 80 -7.72 9.64 -4.13
C GLN A 80 -6.34 9.19 -4.58
N VAL A 81 -6.16 8.91 -5.87
CA VAL A 81 -4.83 8.59 -6.43
C VAL A 81 -3.85 9.74 -6.15
N GLU A 82 -4.26 10.97 -6.47
CA GLU A 82 -3.43 12.15 -6.30
C GLU A 82 -3.10 12.38 -4.83
N ALA A 83 -4.09 12.25 -3.94
CA ALA A 83 -3.89 12.43 -2.52
C ALA A 83 -2.96 11.37 -1.90
N ALA A 84 -3.14 10.11 -2.28
CA ALA A 84 -2.28 9.03 -1.79
C ALA A 84 -0.85 9.20 -2.31
N TYR A 85 -0.68 9.56 -3.58
CA TYR A 85 0.64 9.84 -4.15
C TYR A 85 1.33 10.97 -3.38
N ALA A 86 0.65 12.10 -3.20
CA ALA A 86 1.21 13.25 -2.49
C ALA A 86 1.58 12.91 -1.04
N ALA A 87 0.69 12.19 -0.34
CA ALA A 87 0.96 11.76 1.03
C ALA A 87 2.15 10.80 1.12
N ALA A 88 2.29 9.88 0.16
CA ALA A 88 3.41 8.95 0.11
C ALA A 88 4.73 9.69 -0.12
N ILE A 89 4.77 10.64 -1.04
CA ILE A 89 5.98 11.45 -1.28
C ILE A 89 6.34 12.24 -0.01
N ASP A 90 5.36 12.87 0.61
CA ASP A 90 5.56 13.66 1.83
C ASP A 90 6.07 12.79 2.99
N ALA A 91 5.66 11.54 3.04
CA ALA A 91 6.04 10.59 4.10
C ALA A 91 7.37 9.86 3.83
N GLY A 92 8.12 10.25 2.81
CA GLY A 92 9.44 9.71 2.52
C GLY A 92 9.51 8.73 1.36
N GLY A 93 8.43 8.56 0.61
CA GLY A 93 8.44 7.79 -0.62
C GLY A 93 9.15 8.52 -1.75
N ALA A 94 9.56 7.79 -2.77
CA ALA A 94 10.19 8.35 -3.96
C ALA A 94 9.23 8.26 -5.15
N ASP A 95 9.28 9.27 -6.02
CA ASP A 95 8.49 9.25 -7.25
C ASP A 95 8.91 8.09 -8.15
N ASN A 96 7.92 7.36 -8.66
CA ASN A 96 8.13 6.30 -9.64
C ASN A 96 7.07 6.38 -10.74
N GLY A 97 6.50 7.55 -10.95
CA GLY A 97 5.48 7.84 -11.95
C GLY A 97 4.34 8.66 -11.36
N ALA A 98 4.36 9.98 -11.58
CA ALA A 98 3.31 10.88 -11.08
C ALA A 98 1.93 10.47 -11.62
N PRO A 99 0.85 10.83 -10.92
CA PRO A 99 -0.50 10.47 -11.35
C PRO A 99 -0.79 10.90 -12.78
N ALA A 100 -1.20 9.94 -13.59
CA ALA A 100 -1.56 10.16 -15.00
C ALA A 100 -2.34 8.97 -15.54
N ILE A 101 -2.98 9.15 -16.69
CA ILE A 101 -3.57 8.06 -17.44
C ILE A 101 -2.45 7.18 -17.98
N ARG A 102 -2.56 5.87 -17.78
CA ARG A 102 -1.62 4.87 -18.30
C ARG A 102 -2.25 4.25 -19.56
N ARG A 103 -2.18 4.97 -20.68
CA ARG A 103 -2.86 4.57 -21.92
C ARG A 103 -2.43 3.21 -22.44
N TYR A 104 -1.19 2.80 -22.15
CA TYR A 104 -0.68 1.50 -22.56
C TYR A 104 -1.40 0.33 -21.87
N TYR A 105 -2.13 0.58 -20.77
CA TYR A 105 -3.01 -0.42 -20.18
C TYR A 105 -4.46 -0.21 -20.66
N ASP A 106 -4.97 1.03 -20.52
CA ASP A 106 -6.35 1.38 -20.91
C ASP A 106 -6.52 2.89 -20.80
N PRO A 107 -7.29 3.54 -21.69
CA PRO A 107 -7.53 5.00 -21.60
C PRO A 107 -8.20 5.44 -20.30
N ARG A 108 -8.80 4.51 -19.54
CA ARG A 108 -9.48 4.79 -18.26
C ARG A 108 -8.63 4.40 -17.05
N TYR A 109 -7.41 3.94 -17.27
CA TYR A 109 -6.51 3.51 -16.20
C TYR A 109 -5.73 4.72 -15.70
N TYR A 110 -6.05 5.19 -14.49
CA TYR A 110 -5.39 6.35 -13.89
C TYR A 110 -4.62 5.91 -12.66
N ALA A 111 -3.33 6.16 -12.61
CA ALA A 111 -2.50 5.67 -11.53
C ALA A 111 -1.35 6.61 -11.19
N GLY A 112 -0.90 6.54 -9.95
CA GLY A 112 0.34 7.14 -9.46
C GLY A 112 1.20 6.07 -8.84
N ASN A 113 2.49 6.13 -9.06
CA ASN A 113 3.45 5.14 -8.60
C ASN A 113 4.51 5.78 -7.72
N VAL A 114 4.84 5.12 -6.62
CA VAL A 114 5.90 5.55 -5.70
C VAL A 114 6.75 4.34 -5.32
N LEU A 115 7.94 4.63 -4.82
CA LEU A 115 8.74 3.64 -4.09
C LEU A 115 8.57 3.91 -2.61
N ASP A 116 8.36 2.86 -1.83
CA ASP A 116 8.30 2.98 -0.37
C ASP A 116 9.71 3.17 0.21
N PRO A 117 9.87 3.36 1.53
CA PRO A 117 11.20 3.58 2.12
C PRO A 117 12.21 2.45 1.88
N ASP A 118 11.77 1.25 1.61
CA ASP A 118 12.64 0.11 1.26
C ASP A 118 12.80 -0.08 -0.24
N GLY A 119 12.18 0.78 -1.06
CA GLY A 119 12.25 0.71 -2.51
C GLY A 119 11.20 -0.20 -3.15
N TYR A 120 10.21 -0.69 -2.39
CA TYR A 120 9.12 -1.46 -2.98
C TYR A 120 8.27 -0.57 -3.88
N SER A 121 7.94 -1.10 -5.06
CA SER A 121 7.10 -0.40 -6.02
C SER A 121 5.63 -0.49 -5.59
N LEU A 122 5.01 0.67 -5.38
CA LEU A 122 3.60 0.78 -5.03
C LEU A 122 2.87 1.54 -6.12
N GLU A 123 1.61 1.20 -6.31
CA GLU A 123 0.74 1.87 -7.25
C GLU A 123 -0.59 2.19 -6.58
N PHE A 124 -1.08 3.40 -6.78
CA PHE A 124 -2.44 3.78 -6.38
C PHE A 124 -3.22 3.92 -7.69
N VAL A 125 -4.25 3.09 -7.87
CA VAL A 125 -4.88 2.98 -9.18
C VAL A 125 -6.39 3.12 -9.13
N TYR A 126 -6.89 3.99 -10.01
CA TYR A 126 -8.32 4.15 -10.25
C TYR A 126 -8.63 3.67 -11.66
N LYS A 127 -9.42 2.61 -11.73
CA LYS A 127 -9.91 2.05 -12.99
C LYS A 127 -11.42 2.28 -13.02
N SER A 128 -11.86 3.27 -13.78
CA SER A 128 -13.23 3.74 -13.71
C SER A 128 -14.28 2.65 -13.97
N TRP A 129 -13.96 1.68 -14.84
CA TRP A 129 -14.91 0.59 -15.14
C TRP A 129 -15.13 -0.36 -13.95
N GLN A 130 -14.26 -0.36 -12.95
CA GLN A 130 -14.44 -1.16 -11.74
C GLN A 130 -15.36 -0.49 -10.72
N HIS A 131 -15.68 0.78 -10.95
CA HIS A 131 -16.50 1.60 -10.06
C HIS A 131 -17.77 2.11 -10.77
N SER A 132 -17.99 1.64 -11.98
CA SER A 132 -19.15 2.09 -12.77
C SER A 132 -20.45 1.67 -12.09
N GLU A 133 -21.37 2.60 -11.99
CA GLU A 133 -22.72 2.31 -11.58
C GLU A 133 -23.48 1.67 -12.72
N VAL A 134 -24.27 0.70 -12.40
CA VAL A 134 -25.12 0.06 -13.38
C VAL A 134 -26.49 0.70 -13.43
#